data_76bafb868587c552197800cdaaaf476f
#
_entry.id   76bafb868587c552197800cdaaaf476f
#
_cell.length_a   1.000
_cell.length_b   1.000
_cell.length_c   1.000
_cell.angle_alpha   90.00
_cell.angle_beta   90.00
_cell.angle_gamma   90.00
#
_symmetry.space_group_name_H-M   'P 1'
#
loop_
_entity.id
_entity.type
_entity.pdbx_description
1 polymer ?
#
loop_
_entity_poly.entity_id
_entity_poly.type
_entity_poly.pdbx_seq_one_letter_code
_entity_poly.pdbx_strand_id
1 'polypeptide(L)' 'TLTPREREVLELMAEGLSNAEIAGKLYFSGAAVAKHVSSIFAKLGLTPDEENRRVRAILMYLSERGIS' A
#
# COMPACT_ATOMS: atom_id res chain seq x y z
N THR A 1 -7.17 9.77 5.29
CA THR A 1 -5.84 10.37 5.08
C THR A 1 -4.75 9.43 5.55
N LEU A 2 -3.79 9.15 4.68
CA LEU A 2 -2.70 8.23 5.00
C LEU A 2 -1.60 8.94 5.78
N THR A 3 -0.97 8.21 6.71
CA THR A 3 0.22 8.72 7.37
C THR A 3 1.38 8.71 6.37
N PRO A 4 2.47 9.48 6.63
CA PRO A 4 3.63 9.45 5.75
C PRO A 4 4.19 8.04 5.55
N ARG A 5 4.19 7.20 6.58
CA ARG A 5 4.70 5.84 6.48
C ARG A 5 3.79 4.95 5.63
N GLU A 6 2.48 5.13 5.78
CA GLU A 6 1.53 4.40 4.94
C GLU A 6 1.68 4.80 3.49
N ARG A 7 1.90 6.08 3.23
CA ARG A 7 2.11 6.57 1.88
C ARG A 7 3.37 5.96 1.26
N GLU A 8 4.43 5.83 2.03
CA GLU A 8 5.65 5.16 1.55
C GLU A 8 5.37 3.72 1.15
N VAL A 9 4.64 2.99 1.98
CA VAL A 9 4.30 1.60 1.69
C VAL A 9 3.47 1.52 0.41
N LEU A 10 2.47 2.39 0.28
CA LEU A 10 1.61 2.40 -0.90
C LEU A 10 2.41 2.74 -2.16
N GLU A 11 3.34 3.67 -2.05
CA GLU A 11 4.21 4.05 -3.16
C GLU A 11 5.02 2.85 -3.66
N LEU A 12 5.58 2.07 -2.74
CA LEU A 12 6.35 0.89 -3.12
C LEU A 12 5.46 -0.19 -3.71
N MET A 13 4.23 -0.32 -3.21
CA MET A 13 3.25 -1.22 -3.82
C MET A 13 2.99 -0.82 -5.27
N ALA A 14 2.86 0.47 -5.52
CA ALA A 14 2.60 0.97 -6.87
C ALA A 14 3.80 0.72 -7.80
N GLU A 15 4.99 0.58 -7.24
CA GLU A 15 6.18 0.21 -8.01
C GLU A 15 6.26 -1.28 -8.29
N GLY A 16 5.35 -2.06 -7.73
CA GLY A 16 5.30 -3.49 -7.99
C GLY A 16 5.99 -4.36 -6.94
N LEU A 17 6.40 -3.78 -5.82
CA LEU A 17 7.09 -4.55 -4.78
C LEU A 17 6.10 -5.41 -4.00
N SER A 18 6.55 -6.61 -3.63
CA SER A 18 5.80 -7.47 -2.72
C SER A 18 5.96 -6.96 -1.29
N ASN A 19 5.13 -7.46 -0.36
CA ASN A 19 5.25 -7.09 1.04
C ASN A 19 6.64 -7.42 1.59
N ALA A 20 7.21 -8.57 1.19
CA ALA A 20 8.56 -8.96 1.64
C ALA A 20 9.61 -7.96 1.13
N GLU A 21 9.47 -7.53 -0.11
CA GLU A 21 10.38 -6.56 -0.69
C GLU A 21 10.27 -5.20 -0.02
N ILE A 22 9.04 -4.79 0.29
CA ILE A 22 8.80 -3.54 1.02
C ILE A 22 9.45 -3.61 2.40
N ALA A 23 9.26 -4.74 3.09
CA ALA A 23 9.85 -4.93 4.42
C ALA A 23 11.37 -4.77 4.37
N GLY A 24 12.01 -5.37 3.38
CA GLY A 24 13.45 -5.24 3.21
C GLY A 24 13.89 -3.83 2.92
N LYS A 25 13.15 -3.12 2.08
CA LYS A 25 13.51 -1.77 1.67
C LYS A 25 13.36 -0.75 2.80
N LEU A 26 12.33 -0.91 3.62
CA LEU A 26 12.04 0.03 4.70
C LEU A 26 12.60 -0.42 6.05
N TYR A 27 13.27 -1.56 6.08
CA TYR A 27 13.81 -2.14 7.31
C TYR A 27 12.70 -2.44 8.33
N PHE A 28 11.56 -2.90 7.84
CA PHE A 28 10.42 -3.31 8.67
C PHE A 28 10.37 -4.84 8.75
N SER A 29 9.69 -5.34 9.79
CA SER A 29 9.33 -6.75 9.81
C SER A 29 8.18 -6.98 8.83
N GLY A 30 8.02 -8.22 8.37
CA GLY A 30 6.88 -8.56 7.49
C GLY A 30 5.56 -8.27 8.17
N ALA A 31 5.47 -8.51 9.49
CA ALA A 31 4.26 -8.23 10.24
C ALA A 31 3.93 -6.73 10.25
N ALA A 32 4.95 -5.87 10.36
CA ALA A 32 4.74 -4.43 10.34
C ALA A 32 4.20 -3.98 8.98
N VAL A 33 4.77 -4.50 7.89
CA VAL A 33 4.29 -4.17 6.54
C VAL A 33 2.84 -4.61 6.37
N ALA A 34 2.52 -5.83 6.79
CA ALA A 34 1.15 -6.34 6.68
C ALA A 34 0.17 -5.44 7.43
N LYS A 35 0.57 -4.97 8.60
CA LYS A 35 -0.26 -4.07 9.39
C LYS A 35 -0.49 -2.74 8.66
N HIS A 36 0.56 -2.18 8.08
CA HIS A 36 0.43 -0.94 7.32
C HIS A 36 -0.46 -1.14 6.09
N VAL A 37 -0.31 -2.25 5.39
CA VAL A 37 -1.13 -2.55 4.21
C VAL A 37 -2.60 -2.66 4.61
N SER A 38 -2.89 -3.37 5.72
CA SER A 38 -4.28 -3.48 6.21
C SER A 38 -4.86 -2.12 6.55
N SER A 39 -4.08 -1.27 7.19
CA SER A 39 -4.51 0.08 7.55
C SER A 39 -4.80 0.91 6.30
N ILE A 40 -3.94 0.82 5.29
CA ILE A 40 -4.15 1.52 4.02
C ILE A 40 -5.48 1.08 3.39
N PHE A 41 -5.71 -0.22 3.32
CA PHE A 41 -6.95 -0.73 2.72
C PHE A 41 -8.18 -0.24 3.47
N ALA A 42 -8.11 -0.25 4.80
CA ALA A 42 -9.23 0.24 5.63
C ALA A 42 -9.49 1.72 5.39
N LYS A 43 -8.44 2.52 5.31
CA LYS A 43 -8.57 3.97 5.11
C LYS A 43 -9.09 4.31 3.72
N LEU A 44 -8.79 3.47 2.72
CA LEU A 44 -9.28 3.69 1.37
C LEU A 44 -10.67 3.08 1.16
N GLY A 45 -11.22 2.42 2.18
CA GLY A 45 -12.57 1.85 2.10
C GLY A 45 -12.68 0.66 1.17
N LEU A 46 -11.62 -0.12 1.03
CA LEU A 46 -11.58 -1.22 0.09
C LEU A 46 -12.10 -2.51 0.73
N THR A 47 -12.70 -3.37 -0.13
CA THR A 47 -13.29 -4.62 0.33
C THR A 47 -12.25 -5.67 0.70
N PRO A 48 -12.67 -6.76 1.39
CA PRO A 48 -11.73 -7.81 1.78
C PRO A 48 -11.12 -8.63 0.64
N ASP A 49 -11.55 -8.45 -0.59
CA ASP A 49 -10.96 -9.16 -1.73
C ASP A 49 -9.52 -8.69 -1.92
N GLU A 50 -8.57 -9.53 -1.56
CA GLU A 50 -7.18 -9.15 -1.41
C GLU A 50 -6.54 -8.66 -2.71
N GLU A 51 -6.70 -9.38 -3.79
CA GLU A 51 -6.13 -8.99 -5.08
C GLU A 51 -6.73 -7.69 -5.57
N ASN A 52 -8.03 -7.57 -5.48
CA ASN A 52 -8.74 -6.40 -5.96
C ASN A 52 -8.38 -5.17 -5.13
N ARG A 53 -8.26 -5.33 -3.81
CA ARG A 53 -7.87 -4.24 -2.93
C ARG A 53 -6.51 -3.65 -3.33
N ARG A 54 -5.55 -4.54 -3.58
CA ARG A 54 -4.19 -4.09 -3.91
C ARG A 54 -4.18 -3.31 -5.21
N VAL A 55 -4.85 -3.82 -6.24
CA VAL A 55 -4.95 -3.14 -7.52
C VAL A 55 -5.62 -1.78 -7.36
N ARG A 56 -6.73 -1.74 -6.65
CA ARG A 56 -7.47 -0.49 -6.49
C ARG A 56 -6.68 0.54 -5.68
N ALA A 57 -5.95 0.08 -4.65
CA ALA A 57 -5.11 0.98 -3.87
C ALA A 57 -4.02 1.62 -4.75
N ILE A 58 -3.41 0.83 -5.61
CA ILE A 58 -2.38 1.34 -6.52
C ILE A 58 -2.99 2.34 -7.50
N LEU A 59 -4.14 2.01 -8.07
CA LEU A 59 -4.79 2.92 -9.00
C LEU A 59 -5.19 4.24 -8.34
N MET A 60 -5.68 4.17 -7.11
CA MET A 60 -6.05 5.37 -6.37
C MET A 60 -4.82 6.23 -6.09
N TYR A 61 -3.70 5.60 -5.74
CA TYR A 61 -2.46 6.32 -5.51
C TYR A 61 -1.99 7.04 -6.77
N LEU A 62 -1.98 6.35 -7.90
CA LEU A 62 -1.53 6.92 -9.17
C LEU A 62 -2.45 8.07 -9.60
N SER A 63 -3.74 7.90 -9.40
CA SER A 63 -4.71 8.94 -9.74
C SER A 63 -4.49 10.19 -8.90
N GLU A 64 -4.24 10.01 -7.61
CA GLU A 64 -4.01 11.13 -6.70
C GLU A 64 -2.77 11.91 -7.08
N ARG A 65 -1.78 11.25 -7.66
CA ARG A 65 -0.57 11.93 -8.11
C ARG A 65 -0.76 12.71 -9.41
N GLY A 66 -1.94 12.63 -10.00
CA GLY A 66 -2.19 13.31 -11.26
C GLY A 66 -1.56 12.64 -12.47
N ILE A 67 -1.20 11.38 -12.33
CA ILE A 67 -0.67 10.58 -13.43
C ILE A 67 -1.84 9.85 -14.05
N SER A 68 -2.46 10.45 -14.98
CA SER A 68 -3.65 9.86 -15.58
C SER A 68 -3.50 9.76 -17.08
#